data_cdc61a36837921e50be2eb2b41ee4311
#
_entry.id   cdc61a36837921e50be2eb2b41ee4311
#
_cell.length_a   1.000
_cell.length_b   1.000
_cell.length_c   1.000
_cell.angle_alpha   90.00
_cell.angle_beta   90.00
_cell.angle_gamma   90.00
#
_symmetry.space_group_name_H-M   'P 1'
#
loop_
_entity.id
_entity.type
_entity.pdbx_description
1 polymer ?
#
loop_
_entity_poly.entity_id
_entity_poly.type
_entity_poly.pdbx_seq_one_letter_code
_entity_poly.pdbx_strand_id
1 'polypeptide(L)'
;MPQDNEQYPPGLLGEGLELADFFISRVPDPLIILGQKYDFFDVRGFKEISEEVLYFYKLFNSEENFSFFIGTNPHGYYTDAQKEMVSFFCKIAKREIINLEPEIEIEKSENLFASKKRNVILEGSKPHYIILKENSEEIIKNRKKLNEEELKENIRKCLKILENIDVPHYRVLPFFSLKGKIIGRYAVETEENIWVILKKVNAEKPYFLEVEEEINLYIPDISSEDEIKRDNKFKEGKNYFIDVRGLGESMPVSKKFFFHPYGYDYMFDGLFILFGESYLGKRVYDVLSVLKLLNSKGCKRINLYGNCQGAIIGVFVSLFSDLIKSVSFKNLPESFYSLIEKPYVKLPSSNFPKGILKITDIPEILDVIGKRIEIKIS
;
A
#
# COMPACT_ATOMS: atom_id res chain seq x y z
N MET A 1 -4.56 -0.69 15.74
CA MET A 1 -4.70 -2.09 15.33
C MET A 1 -4.95 -2.15 13.85
N PRO A 2 -4.38 -3.06 13.08
CA PRO A 2 -4.64 -3.13 11.66
C PRO A 2 -6.11 -3.50 11.42
N GLN A 3 -6.74 -2.79 10.49
CA GLN A 3 -8.05 -3.17 9.97
C GLN A 3 -7.87 -4.09 8.76
N ASP A 4 -8.86 -4.92 8.50
CA ASP A 4 -8.92 -5.75 7.30
C ASP A 4 -9.33 -4.86 6.12
N ASN A 5 -8.34 -4.21 5.52
CA ASN A 5 -8.54 -3.19 4.48
C ASN A 5 -9.32 -3.71 3.27
N GLU A 6 -9.24 -5.02 3.00
CA GLU A 6 -9.93 -5.68 1.90
C GLU A 6 -11.46 -5.73 2.09
N GLN A 7 -11.96 -5.43 3.28
CA GLN A 7 -13.40 -5.44 3.58
C GLN A 7 -14.07 -4.09 3.29
N TYR A 8 -13.29 -3.06 2.93
CA TYR A 8 -13.80 -1.71 2.72
C TYR A 8 -13.70 -1.28 1.26
N PRO A 9 -14.67 -0.47 0.77
CA PRO A 9 -14.57 0.13 -0.54
C PRO A 9 -13.33 1.03 -0.66
N PRO A 10 -12.63 1.02 -1.80
CA PRO A 10 -11.56 1.98 -2.07
C PRO A 10 -12.03 3.43 -1.94
N GLY A 11 -11.24 4.27 -1.30
CA GLY A 11 -11.54 5.69 -1.14
C GLY A 11 -12.49 6.03 0.02
N LEU A 12 -13.02 5.05 0.74
CA LEU A 12 -14.02 5.26 1.78
C LEU A 12 -13.64 6.38 2.76
N LEU A 13 -12.47 6.27 3.39
CA LEU A 13 -12.00 7.28 4.35
C LEU A 13 -11.63 8.60 3.68
N GLY A 14 -11.14 8.56 2.44
CA GLY A 14 -10.82 9.75 1.65
C GLY A 14 -12.04 10.59 1.31
N GLU A 15 -13.21 9.95 1.16
CA GLU A 15 -14.50 10.61 0.95
C GLU A 15 -15.18 11.06 2.26
N GLY A 16 -14.54 10.85 3.41
CA GLY A 16 -15.06 11.22 4.72
C GLY A 16 -16.12 10.26 5.26
N LEU A 17 -16.18 9.05 4.72
CA LEU A 17 -17.10 7.99 5.17
C LEU A 17 -16.35 6.98 6.05
N GLU A 18 -17.08 6.35 6.95
CA GLU A 18 -16.57 5.28 7.79
C GLU A 18 -17.58 4.13 7.99
N LEU A 19 -17.22 3.16 8.83
CA LEU A 19 -18.04 1.96 9.02
C LEU A 19 -19.42 2.28 9.60
N ALA A 20 -19.54 3.29 10.47
CA ALA A 20 -20.81 3.71 11.05
C ALA A 20 -21.82 4.12 9.98
N ASP A 21 -21.37 4.77 8.88
CA ASP A 21 -22.27 5.26 7.82
C ASP A 21 -23.02 4.13 7.12
N PHE A 22 -22.41 2.95 6.97
CA PHE A 22 -23.12 1.78 6.43
C PHE A 22 -24.26 1.32 7.33
N PHE A 23 -24.05 1.34 8.64
CA PHE A 23 -25.08 0.98 9.62
C PHE A 23 -26.16 2.06 9.73
N ILE A 24 -25.77 3.33 9.72
CA ILE A 24 -26.68 4.47 9.73
C ILE A 24 -27.58 4.48 8.49
N SER A 25 -27.06 4.06 7.32
CA SER A 25 -27.84 3.96 6.09
C SER A 25 -29.01 2.93 6.18
N ARG A 26 -29.00 2.06 7.20
CA ARG A 26 -30.07 1.09 7.46
C ARG A 26 -31.24 1.65 8.26
N VAL A 27 -31.10 2.81 8.90
CA VAL A 27 -32.14 3.41 9.73
C VAL A 27 -33.40 3.73 8.87
N PRO A 28 -34.60 3.35 9.28
CA PRO A 28 -35.01 2.72 10.55
C PRO A 28 -35.13 1.19 10.52
N ASP A 29 -34.59 0.50 9.55
CA ASP A 29 -34.71 -0.95 9.40
C ASP A 29 -34.04 -1.70 10.57
N PRO A 30 -34.52 -2.90 10.93
CA PRO A 30 -33.92 -3.69 12.01
C PRO A 30 -32.46 -4.04 11.77
N LEU A 31 -31.62 -3.76 12.77
CA LEU A 31 -30.18 -4.01 12.73
C LEU A 31 -29.68 -4.51 14.09
N ILE A 32 -28.86 -5.57 14.08
CA ILE A 32 -28.07 -5.98 15.25
C ILE A 32 -26.59 -6.04 14.87
N ILE A 33 -25.71 -5.49 15.72
CA ILE A 33 -24.27 -5.55 15.56
C ILE A 33 -23.68 -6.46 16.65
N LEU A 34 -22.85 -7.41 16.25
CA LEU A 34 -22.25 -8.39 17.16
C LEU A 34 -20.74 -8.21 17.20
N GLY A 35 -20.16 -8.13 18.37
CA GLY A 35 -18.72 -8.03 18.59
C GLY A 35 -18.23 -8.89 19.75
N GLN A 36 -16.91 -8.97 19.91
CA GLN A 36 -16.26 -9.73 20.98
C GLN A 36 -15.27 -8.85 21.74
N LYS A 37 -15.23 -9.01 23.08
CA LYS A 37 -14.36 -8.20 23.94
C LYS A 37 -12.87 -8.44 23.71
N TYR A 38 -12.51 -9.68 23.40
CA TYR A 38 -11.12 -10.08 23.21
C TYR A 38 -10.75 -10.31 21.76
N ASP A 39 -11.51 -9.68 20.84
CA ASP A 39 -11.23 -9.65 19.40
C ASP A 39 -9.92 -8.90 19.12
N PHE A 40 -9.31 -9.14 17.97
CA PHE A 40 -8.22 -8.31 17.48
C PHE A 40 -8.71 -6.94 16.98
N PHE A 41 -10.00 -6.78 16.67
CA PHE A 41 -10.64 -5.49 16.48
C PHE A 41 -10.85 -4.77 17.82
N ASP A 42 -10.65 -3.44 17.82
CA ASP A 42 -10.73 -2.67 19.06
C ASP A 42 -12.18 -2.54 19.55
N VAL A 43 -12.46 -3.13 20.70
CA VAL A 43 -13.79 -3.06 21.34
C VAL A 43 -14.23 -1.64 21.69
N ARG A 44 -13.30 -0.68 21.82
CA ARG A 44 -13.66 0.73 22.04
C ARG A 44 -14.29 1.32 20.80
N GLY A 45 -13.68 1.12 19.63
CA GLY A 45 -14.26 1.52 18.36
C GLY A 45 -15.63 0.86 18.10
N PHE A 46 -15.79 -0.43 18.46
CA PHE A 46 -17.09 -1.10 18.39
C PHE A 46 -18.16 -0.38 19.22
N LYS A 47 -17.83 0.06 20.45
CA LYS A 47 -18.75 0.79 21.31
C LYS A 47 -19.09 2.17 20.74
N GLU A 48 -18.09 2.91 20.29
CA GLU A 48 -18.25 4.24 19.68
C GLU A 48 -19.21 4.18 18.49
N ILE A 49 -18.98 3.24 17.57
CA ILE A 49 -19.87 3.01 16.41
C ILE A 49 -21.28 2.64 16.88
N SER A 50 -21.42 1.76 17.88
CA SER A 50 -22.74 1.33 18.37
C SER A 50 -23.51 2.47 19.00
N GLU A 51 -22.85 3.36 19.74
CA GLU A 51 -23.46 4.55 20.35
C GLU A 51 -23.88 5.56 19.28
N GLU A 52 -23.06 5.79 18.28
CA GLU A 52 -23.37 6.66 17.15
C GLU A 52 -24.57 6.15 16.36
N VAL A 53 -24.60 4.88 15.98
CA VAL A 53 -25.72 4.27 15.27
C VAL A 53 -27.01 4.36 16.11
N LEU A 54 -26.93 4.07 17.41
CA LEU A 54 -28.10 4.20 18.33
C LEU A 54 -28.65 5.63 18.36
N TYR A 55 -27.75 6.65 18.31
CA TYR A 55 -28.17 8.04 18.25
C TYR A 55 -29.06 8.30 17.02
N PHE A 56 -28.72 7.80 15.85
CA PHE A 56 -29.55 7.95 14.65
C PHE A 56 -30.86 7.18 14.75
N TYR A 57 -30.88 5.96 15.29
CA TYR A 57 -32.15 5.24 15.53
C TYR A 57 -33.09 6.01 16.46
N LYS A 58 -32.56 6.69 17.49
CA LYS A 58 -33.36 7.58 18.37
C LYS A 58 -33.90 8.78 17.62
N LEU A 59 -33.14 9.42 16.75
CA LEU A 59 -33.62 10.54 15.94
C LEU A 59 -34.82 10.18 15.06
N PHE A 60 -34.91 8.91 14.64
CA PHE A 60 -36.00 8.39 13.83
C PHE A 60 -37.09 7.69 14.65
N ASN A 61 -37.06 7.77 15.99
CA ASN A 61 -37.98 7.10 16.92
C ASN A 61 -38.11 5.59 16.61
N SER A 62 -36.98 4.91 16.42
CA SER A 62 -36.90 3.51 15.99
C SER A 62 -35.85 2.72 16.77
N GLU A 63 -35.53 3.14 18.02
CA GLU A 63 -34.50 2.51 18.85
C GLU A 63 -34.76 1.04 19.14
N GLU A 64 -36.03 0.60 19.12
CA GLU A 64 -36.40 -0.81 19.29
C GLU A 64 -35.94 -1.70 18.12
N ASN A 65 -35.61 -1.10 16.97
CA ASN A 65 -35.09 -1.78 15.78
C ASN A 65 -33.59 -1.92 15.80
N PHE A 66 -32.87 -1.33 16.77
CA PHE A 66 -31.42 -1.46 16.87
C PHE A 66 -31.01 -2.21 18.14
N SER A 67 -30.01 -3.06 18.00
CA SER A 67 -29.35 -3.73 19.13
C SER A 67 -27.86 -3.93 18.85
N PHE A 68 -27.08 -4.06 19.90
CA PHE A 68 -25.69 -4.52 19.78
C PHE A 68 -25.33 -5.43 20.95
N PHE A 69 -24.38 -6.34 20.72
CA PHE A 69 -23.94 -7.31 21.71
C PHE A 69 -22.41 -7.43 21.70
N ILE A 70 -21.82 -7.49 22.89
CA ILE A 70 -20.39 -7.72 23.08
C ILE A 70 -20.19 -8.99 23.90
N GLY A 71 -19.83 -10.07 23.24
CA GLY A 71 -19.45 -11.33 23.88
C GLY A 71 -18.10 -11.25 24.61
N THR A 72 -17.78 -12.28 25.36
CA THR A 72 -16.54 -12.36 26.17
C THR A 72 -15.50 -13.31 25.58
N ASN A 73 -15.54 -13.50 24.25
CA ASN A 73 -14.70 -14.45 23.53
C ASN A 73 -13.66 -13.73 22.65
N PRO A 74 -12.67 -14.43 22.08
CA PRO A 74 -11.82 -13.94 20.99
C PRO A 74 -12.63 -13.71 19.70
N HIS A 75 -11.92 -13.39 18.59
CA HIS A 75 -12.54 -13.26 17.27
C HIS A 75 -13.31 -14.52 16.89
N GLY A 76 -14.60 -14.37 16.57
CA GLY A 76 -15.46 -15.47 16.16
C GLY A 76 -16.94 -15.25 16.46
N TYR A 77 -17.77 -16.17 15.96
CA TYR A 77 -19.21 -16.17 16.10
C TYR A 77 -19.65 -17.30 17.03
N TYR A 78 -19.69 -17.01 18.33
CA TYR A 78 -19.94 -17.98 19.39
C TYR A 78 -21.43 -18.11 19.74
N THR A 79 -21.76 -19.14 20.52
CA THR A 79 -23.15 -19.47 20.89
C THR A 79 -23.90 -18.32 21.58
N ASP A 80 -23.20 -17.51 22.40
CA ASP A 80 -23.77 -16.32 23.03
C ASP A 80 -24.23 -15.28 22.00
N ALA A 81 -23.39 -14.96 21.02
CA ALA A 81 -23.72 -14.06 19.91
C ALA A 81 -24.83 -14.64 19.02
N GLN A 82 -24.86 -15.96 18.80
CA GLN A 82 -25.91 -16.64 18.05
C GLN A 82 -27.26 -16.51 18.76
N LYS A 83 -27.29 -16.72 20.08
CA LYS A 83 -28.52 -16.56 20.89
C LYS A 83 -29.06 -15.15 20.81
N GLU A 84 -28.20 -14.13 20.95
CA GLU A 84 -28.61 -12.73 20.84
C GLU A 84 -29.16 -12.40 19.45
N MET A 85 -28.54 -12.87 18.39
CA MET A 85 -29.01 -12.69 17.02
C MET A 85 -30.39 -13.32 16.83
N VAL A 86 -30.57 -14.58 17.23
CA VAL A 86 -31.86 -15.29 17.10
C VAL A 86 -32.94 -14.58 17.91
N SER A 87 -32.65 -14.17 19.16
CA SER A 87 -33.56 -13.44 20.02
C SER A 87 -34.01 -12.13 19.39
N PHE A 88 -33.08 -11.36 18.82
CA PHE A 88 -33.36 -10.12 18.10
C PHE A 88 -34.30 -10.35 16.92
N PHE A 89 -34.00 -11.29 16.03
CA PHE A 89 -34.86 -11.55 14.87
C PHE A 89 -36.21 -12.16 15.23
N CYS A 90 -36.30 -12.99 16.27
CA CYS A 90 -37.58 -13.46 16.79
C CYS A 90 -38.44 -12.30 17.30
N LYS A 91 -37.85 -11.36 18.05
CA LYS A 91 -38.53 -10.14 18.50
C LYS A 91 -39.11 -9.35 17.33
N ILE A 92 -38.27 -9.06 16.32
CA ILE A 92 -38.68 -8.31 15.11
C ILE A 92 -39.79 -9.04 14.34
N ALA A 93 -39.66 -10.35 14.20
CA ALA A 93 -40.64 -11.19 13.51
C ALA A 93 -41.90 -11.48 14.34
N LYS A 94 -41.99 -10.99 15.60
CA LYS A 94 -43.06 -11.29 16.57
C LYS A 94 -43.29 -12.80 16.73
N ARG A 95 -42.20 -13.56 16.85
CA ARG A 95 -42.20 -15.01 17.04
C ARG A 95 -41.66 -15.36 18.42
N GLU A 96 -42.19 -16.44 19.02
CA GLU A 96 -41.62 -17.01 20.24
C GLU A 96 -40.22 -17.60 19.94
N ILE A 97 -39.32 -17.45 20.91
CA ILE A 97 -38.01 -18.09 20.89
C ILE A 97 -38.24 -19.56 21.26
N ILE A 98 -38.18 -20.43 20.27
CA ILE A 98 -38.16 -21.87 20.46
C ILE A 98 -36.73 -22.26 20.84
N ASN A 99 -36.40 -23.35 21.26
CA ASN A 99 -35.09 -23.81 21.75
C ASN A 99 -33.87 -23.19 21.00
N LEU A 100 -32.99 -22.46 21.73
CA LEU A 100 -31.74 -21.84 21.20
C LEU A 100 -30.53 -22.77 21.27
N GLU A 101 -30.71 -24.01 21.67
CA GLU A 101 -29.64 -25.02 21.73
C GLU A 101 -30.07 -26.30 20.96
N PRO A 102 -30.26 -26.19 19.64
CA PRO A 102 -30.54 -27.37 18.83
C PRO A 102 -29.29 -28.29 18.82
N GLU A 103 -29.51 -29.59 18.81
CA GLU A 103 -28.48 -30.53 18.44
C GLU A 103 -28.07 -30.26 16.97
N ILE A 104 -26.85 -29.81 16.78
CA ILE A 104 -26.29 -29.54 15.46
C ILE A 104 -25.54 -30.77 14.99
N GLU A 105 -26.06 -31.44 13.98
CA GLU A 105 -25.35 -32.46 13.27
C GLU A 105 -24.42 -31.82 12.23
N ILE A 106 -23.10 -32.05 12.40
CA ILE A 106 -22.10 -31.53 11.46
C ILE A 106 -22.08 -32.42 10.22
N GLU A 107 -22.49 -31.84 9.10
CA GLU A 107 -22.42 -32.52 7.81
C GLU A 107 -20.99 -32.89 7.43
N LYS A 108 -20.85 -34.06 6.75
CA LYS A 108 -19.57 -34.48 6.20
C LYS A 108 -19.12 -33.49 5.12
N SER A 109 -17.84 -33.18 5.09
CA SER A 109 -17.26 -32.25 4.10
C SER A 109 -17.63 -32.60 2.65
N GLU A 110 -17.74 -33.91 2.35
CA GLU A 110 -18.12 -34.41 1.02
C GLU A 110 -19.50 -33.95 0.58
N ASN A 111 -20.44 -33.79 1.53
CA ASN A 111 -21.82 -33.33 1.25
C ASN A 111 -21.90 -31.82 1.04
N LEU A 112 -20.87 -31.08 1.48
CA LEU A 112 -20.84 -29.61 1.41
C LEU A 112 -20.17 -29.08 0.15
N PHE A 113 -19.51 -29.94 -0.65
CA PHE A 113 -18.88 -29.48 -1.89
C PHE A 113 -19.89 -29.09 -2.95
N ALA A 114 -19.85 -27.84 -3.40
CA ALA A 114 -20.65 -27.34 -4.52
C ALA A 114 -20.18 -27.91 -5.87
N SER A 115 -19.00 -28.53 -5.91
CA SER A 115 -18.33 -29.01 -7.12
C SER A 115 -17.96 -30.50 -6.97
N LYS A 116 -18.29 -31.31 -7.98
CA LYS A 116 -17.97 -32.75 -7.99
C LYS A 116 -16.47 -33.04 -7.90
N LYS A 117 -15.64 -32.17 -8.49
CA LYS A 117 -14.16 -32.24 -8.44
C LYS A 117 -13.56 -31.54 -7.24
N ARG A 118 -14.36 -31.03 -6.30
CA ARG A 118 -13.93 -30.25 -5.11
C ARG A 118 -13.10 -29.00 -5.46
N ASN A 119 -13.14 -28.58 -6.71
CA ASN A 119 -12.43 -27.42 -7.23
C ASN A 119 -13.19 -26.87 -8.43
N VAL A 120 -13.76 -25.69 -8.30
CA VAL A 120 -14.58 -25.05 -9.33
C VAL A 120 -13.78 -24.71 -10.59
N ILE A 121 -12.47 -24.44 -10.47
CA ILE A 121 -11.60 -24.18 -11.64
C ILE A 121 -11.48 -25.44 -12.51
N LEU A 122 -11.36 -26.62 -11.89
CA LEU A 122 -11.32 -27.90 -12.61
C LEU A 122 -12.66 -28.21 -13.31
N GLU A 123 -13.74 -27.53 -12.97
CA GLU A 123 -15.06 -27.63 -13.59
C GLU A 123 -15.36 -26.48 -14.56
N GLY A 124 -14.37 -25.68 -14.90
CA GLY A 124 -14.47 -24.67 -15.95
C GLY A 124 -14.73 -23.24 -15.45
N SER A 125 -14.72 -22.98 -14.14
CA SER A 125 -14.78 -21.60 -13.62
C SER A 125 -13.50 -20.85 -13.97
N LYS A 126 -13.65 -19.59 -14.39
CA LYS A 126 -12.50 -18.73 -14.69
C LYS A 126 -11.78 -18.32 -13.40
N PRO A 127 -10.47 -18.53 -13.26
CA PRO A 127 -9.68 -17.97 -12.19
C PRO A 127 -9.70 -16.43 -12.24
N HIS A 128 -9.61 -15.79 -11.08
CA HIS A 128 -9.65 -14.34 -10.96
C HIS A 128 -8.61 -13.62 -11.85
N TYR A 129 -7.37 -14.14 -11.93
CA TYR A 129 -6.32 -13.53 -12.75
C TYR A 129 -6.66 -13.54 -14.27
N ILE A 130 -7.41 -14.54 -14.76
CA ILE A 130 -7.89 -14.57 -16.16
C ILE A 130 -8.89 -13.44 -16.41
N ILE A 131 -9.81 -13.20 -15.46
CA ILE A 131 -10.77 -12.09 -15.56
C ILE A 131 -10.03 -10.75 -15.57
N LEU A 132 -9.03 -10.59 -14.71
CA LEU A 132 -8.20 -9.39 -14.69
C LEU A 132 -7.44 -9.19 -16.00
N LYS A 133 -6.90 -10.27 -16.56
CA LYS A 133 -6.21 -10.26 -17.86
C LYS A 133 -7.15 -9.79 -18.99
N GLU A 134 -8.30 -10.43 -19.15
CA GLU A 134 -9.30 -10.07 -20.16
C GLU A 134 -9.73 -8.61 -20.06
N ASN A 135 -10.05 -8.14 -18.86
CA ASN A 135 -10.40 -6.73 -18.61
C ASN A 135 -9.24 -5.77 -18.94
N SER A 136 -8.01 -6.16 -18.61
CA SER A 136 -6.83 -5.34 -18.89
C SER A 136 -6.54 -5.24 -20.39
N GLU A 137 -6.72 -6.32 -21.15
CA GLU A 137 -6.60 -6.34 -22.61
C GLU A 137 -7.60 -5.37 -23.26
N GLU A 138 -8.85 -5.38 -22.78
CA GLU A 138 -9.88 -4.44 -23.25
C GLU A 138 -9.53 -3.00 -22.92
N ILE A 139 -9.05 -2.72 -21.71
CA ILE A 139 -8.61 -1.40 -21.29
C ILE A 139 -7.46 -0.90 -22.18
N ILE A 140 -6.43 -1.71 -22.39
CA ILE A 140 -5.26 -1.36 -23.19
C ILE A 140 -5.67 -1.10 -24.66
N LYS A 141 -6.52 -1.95 -25.21
CA LYS A 141 -7.01 -1.83 -26.59
C LYS A 141 -7.77 -0.51 -26.82
N ASN A 142 -8.54 -0.05 -25.85
CA ASN A 142 -9.37 1.14 -25.95
C ASN A 142 -8.67 2.40 -25.41
N ARG A 143 -7.43 2.30 -24.93
CA ARG A 143 -6.65 3.39 -24.34
C ARG A 143 -6.26 4.42 -25.41
N LYS A 144 -6.48 5.69 -25.11
CA LYS A 144 -6.02 6.79 -25.98
C LYS A 144 -4.50 6.94 -25.88
N LYS A 145 -3.87 7.19 -27.01
CA LYS A 145 -2.46 7.59 -27.04
C LYS A 145 -2.33 9.03 -26.56
N LEU A 146 -1.54 9.26 -25.53
CA LEU A 146 -1.30 10.56 -24.92
C LEU A 146 0.02 11.15 -25.44
N ASN A 147 0.09 12.47 -25.52
CA ASN A 147 1.37 13.15 -25.67
C ASN A 147 2.12 13.18 -24.31
N GLU A 148 3.38 13.65 -24.31
CA GLU A 148 4.22 13.61 -23.13
C GLU A 148 3.67 14.41 -21.94
N GLU A 149 3.13 15.59 -22.18
CA GLU A 149 2.56 16.46 -21.13
C GLU A 149 1.28 15.84 -20.54
N GLU A 150 0.38 15.37 -21.40
CA GLU A 150 -0.82 14.66 -20.98
C GLU A 150 -0.46 13.39 -20.19
N LEU A 151 0.56 12.65 -20.61
CA LEU A 151 1.03 11.45 -19.92
C LEU A 151 1.53 11.78 -18.53
N LYS A 152 2.41 12.78 -18.38
CA LYS A 152 2.92 13.23 -17.08
C LYS A 152 1.80 13.66 -16.16
N GLU A 153 0.86 14.47 -16.64
CA GLU A 153 -0.27 14.95 -15.85
C GLU A 153 -1.19 13.82 -15.40
N ASN A 154 -1.53 12.88 -16.28
CA ASN A 154 -2.39 11.75 -15.94
C ASN A 154 -1.68 10.79 -14.97
N ILE A 155 -0.38 10.54 -15.12
CA ILE A 155 0.40 9.73 -14.16
C ILE A 155 0.47 10.43 -12.81
N ARG A 156 0.68 11.76 -12.77
CA ARG A 156 0.70 12.54 -11.54
C ARG A 156 -0.61 12.40 -10.77
N LYS A 157 -1.74 12.52 -11.45
CA LYS A 157 -3.08 12.32 -10.87
C LYS A 157 -3.29 10.89 -10.39
N CYS A 158 -2.89 9.90 -11.18
CA CYS A 158 -3.00 8.48 -10.84
C CYS A 158 -2.20 8.14 -9.57
N LEU A 159 -0.99 8.66 -9.47
CA LEU A 159 -0.10 8.46 -8.32
C LEU A 159 -0.35 9.44 -7.16
N LYS A 160 -1.29 10.40 -7.31
CA LYS A 160 -1.56 11.42 -6.28
C LYS A 160 -0.30 12.19 -5.84
N ILE A 161 0.61 12.47 -6.79
CA ILE A 161 1.86 13.19 -6.51
C ILE A 161 1.56 14.69 -6.47
N LEU A 162 1.96 15.36 -5.39
CA LEU A 162 1.83 16.81 -5.25
C LEU A 162 2.72 17.54 -6.27
N GLU A 163 2.21 18.65 -6.82
CA GLU A 163 2.94 19.44 -7.84
C GLU A 163 4.11 20.22 -7.25
N ASN A 164 3.87 20.86 -6.13
CA ASN A 164 4.87 21.70 -5.48
C ASN A 164 5.61 20.92 -4.41
N ILE A 165 6.92 20.82 -4.58
CA ILE A 165 7.83 20.20 -3.62
C ILE A 165 8.77 21.26 -3.11
N ASP A 166 8.63 21.63 -1.85
CA ASP A 166 9.57 22.52 -1.17
C ASP A 166 10.88 21.80 -0.84
N VAL A 167 11.93 22.55 -0.53
CA VAL A 167 13.17 21.96 -0.04
C VAL A 167 12.92 21.40 1.35
N PRO A 168 13.00 20.08 1.56
CA PRO A 168 12.66 19.47 2.84
C PRO A 168 13.70 19.77 3.91
N HIS A 169 13.26 19.79 5.16
CA HIS A 169 14.17 19.79 6.31
C HIS A 169 14.89 18.46 6.43
N TYR A 170 16.11 18.48 6.99
CA TYR A 170 16.82 17.25 7.29
C TYR A 170 17.55 17.35 8.62
N ARG A 171 17.80 16.18 9.22
CA ARG A 171 18.60 16.01 10.43
C ARG A 171 19.74 15.06 10.19
N VAL A 172 20.91 15.40 10.70
CA VAL A 172 22.06 14.49 10.69
C VAL A 172 21.86 13.46 11.80
N LEU A 173 21.94 12.18 11.45
CA LEU A 173 21.88 11.08 12.40
C LEU A 173 23.30 10.57 12.71
N PRO A 174 23.51 9.85 13.82
CA PRO A 174 24.78 9.20 14.08
C PRO A 174 25.20 8.32 12.90
N PHE A 175 26.42 8.52 12.41
CA PHE A 175 27.00 7.66 11.40
C PHE A 175 27.41 6.28 11.98
N PHE A 176 27.60 5.30 11.11
CA PHE A 176 28.11 3.99 11.52
C PHE A 176 29.10 3.43 10.50
N SER A 177 29.83 2.39 10.89
CA SER A 177 30.72 1.66 9.99
C SER A 177 30.06 0.39 9.50
N LEU A 178 30.12 0.16 8.18
CA LEU A 178 29.58 -1.03 7.54
C LEU A 178 30.64 -1.63 6.61
N LYS A 179 31.18 -2.80 6.94
CA LYS A 179 32.27 -3.45 6.16
C LYS A 179 33.44 -2.49 5.86
N GLY A 180 33.86 -1.71 6.84
CA GLY A 180 34.94 -0.75 6.72
C GLY A 180 34.60 0.55 5.99
N LYS A 181 33.35 0.75 5.56
CA LYS A 181 32.87 1.99 4.93
C LYS A 181 32.19 2.85 5.99
N ILE A 182 32.47 4.15 6.02
CA ILE A 182 31.77 5.12 6.88
C ILE A 182 30.46 5.50 6.17
N ILE A 183 29.33 5.28 6.83
CA ILE A 183 28.00 5.59 6.32
C ILE A 183 27.47 6.82 7.02
N GLY A 184 27.45 7.97 6.33
CA GLY A 184 26.73 9.15 6.75
C GLY A 184 25.22 8.94 6.61
N ARG A 185 24.43 9.39 7.59
CA ARG A 185 22.97 9.20 7.64
C ARG A 185 22.26 10.52 7.84
N TYR A 186 21.22 10.73 7.05
CA TYR A 186 20.44 11.97 7.06
C TYR A 186 18.95 11.61 7.01
N ALA A 187 18.23 11.97 8.08
CA ALA A 187 16.77 11.86 8.09
C ALA A 187 16.20 13.09 7.38
N VAL A 188 15.46 12.87 6.31
CA VAL A 188 14.84 13.92 5.48
C VAL A 188 13.33 13.89 5.70
N GLU A 189 12.74 15.02 6.10
CA GLU A 189 11.31 15.17 6.32
C GLU A 189 10.61 15.50 5.01
N THR A 190 10.09 14.48 4.34
CA THR A 190 9.46 14.61 3.01
C THR A 190 8.03 15.13 3.06
N GLU A 191 7.30 14.80 4.12
CA GLU A 191 6.00 15.40 4.50
C GLU A 191 6.03 15.63 6.03
N GLU A 192 5.11 16.38 6.56
CA GLU A 192 5.02 16.65 7.99
C GLU A 192 5.04 15.35 8.80
N ASN A 193 6.03 15.19 9.67
CA ASN A 193 6.29 14.01 10.49
C ASN A 193 6.60 12.70 9.71
N ILE A 194 6.82 12.75 8.40
CA ILE A 194 7.24 11.61 7.58
C ILE A 194 8.71 11.75 7.21
N TRP A 195 9.50 10.79 7.67
CA TRP A 195 10.95 10.81 7.54
C TRP A 195 11.44 9.65 6.69
N VAL A 196 12.31 9.97 5.73
CA VAL A 196 13.06 8.97 4.94
C VAL A 196 14.54 9.08 5.24
N ILE A 197 15.29 8.00 5.00
CA ILE A 197 16.71 7.98 5.35
C ILE A 197 17.57 8.01 4.08
N LEU A 198 18.30 9.11 3.92
CA LEU A 198 19.35 9.24 2.93
C LEU A 198 20.69 8.80 3.55
N LYS A 199 21.42 7.93 2.87
CA LYS A 199 22.75 7.44 3.29
C LYS A 199 23.80 7.81 2.27
N LYS A 200 24.94 8.31 2.72
CA LYS A 200 26.15 8.55 1.89
C LYS A 200 27.20 7.52 2.25
N VAL A 201 27.65 6.75 1.26
CA VAL A 201 28.69 5.72 1.46
C VAL A 201 30.07 6.35 1.34
N ASN A 202 31.00 5.97 2.22
CA ASN A 202 32.34 6.54 2.35
C ASN A 202 32.30 8.07 2.60
N ALA A 203 31.45 8.52 3.51
CA ALA A 203 31.33 9.92 3.88
C ALA A 203 32.60 10.37 4.62
N GLU A 204 33.34 11.32 4.06
CA GLU A 204 34.54 11.90 4.70
C GLU A 204 34.17 12.73 5.92
N LYS A 205 33.06 13.49 5.80
CA LYS A 205 32.50 14.33 6.88
C LYS A 205 31.06 13.91 7.16
N PRO A 206 30.82 12.80 7.89
CA PRO A 206 29.49 12.23 8.06
C PRO A 206 28.52 13.11 8.86
N TYR A 207 29.02 14.16 9.51
CA TYR A 207 28.23 15.16 10.27
C TYR A 207 27.65 16.28 9.39
N PHE A 208 27.95 16.29 8.08
CA PHE A 208 27.47 17.29 7.14
C PHE A 208 26.96 16.62 5.88
N LEU A 209 25.86 17.12 5.34
CA LEU A 209 25.37 16.72 4.02
C LEU A 209 26.11 17.56 2.95
N GLU A 210 27.35 17.17 2.64
CA GLU A 210 28.09 17.69 1.49
C GLU A 210 27.70 16.87 0.27
N VAL A 211 27.36 17.54 -0.83
CA VAL A 211 26.84 16.90 -2.04
C VAL A 211 27.67 17.31 -3.25
N GLU A 212 28.07 16.35 -4.04
CA GLU A 212 28.82 16.55 -5.26
C GLU A 212 27.89 17.02 -6.41
N GLU A 213 28.45 17.71 -7.40
CA GLU A 213 27.69 18.19 -8.56
C GLU A 213 27.04 17.05 -9.38
N GLU A 214 27.71 15.91 -9.42
CA GLU A 214 27.19 14.67 -10.03
C GLU A 214 27.30 13.51 -9.04
N ILE A 215 26.18 12.82 -8.79
CA ILE A 215 26.08 11.72 -7.83
C ILE A 215 25.46 10.46 -8.43
N ASN A 216 25.65 9.34 -7.74
CA ASN A 216 24.93 8.11 -7.94
C ASN A 216 23.91 7.94 -6.82
N LEU A 217 22.62 7.85 -7.15
CA LEU A 217 21.55 7.60 -6.20
C LEU A 217 20.95 6.23 -6.41
N TYR A 218 20.88 5.44 -5.35
CA TYR A 218 20.38 4.07 -5.36
C TYR A 218 19.06 3.97 -4.58
N ILE A 219 18.02 3.39 -5.21
CA ILE A 219 16.77 3.04 -4.59
C ILE A 219 16.75 1.52 -4.45
N PRO A 220 16.82 0.96 -3.23
CA PRO A 220 16.89 -0.48 -3.00
C PRO A 220 15.54 -1.18 -3.24
N ASP A 221 15.58 -2.51 -3.29
CA ASP A 221 14.37 -3.33 -3.23
C ASP A 221 13.77 -3.34 -1.81
N ILE A 222 14.54 -3.76 -0.82
CA ILE A 222 14.06 -3.90 0.57
C ILE A 222 14.82 -2.98 1.51
N SER A 223 16.15 -2.93 1.41
CA SER A 223 17.02 -2.20 2.33
C SER A 223 18.29 -1.73 1.65
N SER A 224 18.62 -0.46 1.82
CA SER A 224 19.89 0.09 1.40
C SER A 224 21.09 -0.57 2.09
N GLU A 225 20.95 -0.94 3.34
CA GLU A 225 22.04 -1.58 4.11
C GLU A 225 22.40 -2.95 3.51
N ASP A 226 21.40 -3.74 3.10
CA ASP A 226 21.62 -5.04 2.49
C ASP A 226 22.31 -4.91 1.10
N GLU A 227 21.94 -3.91 0.32
CA GLU A 227 22.58 -3.66 -0.97
C GLU A 227 24.02 -3.16 -0.80
N ILE A 228 24.29 -2.26 0.14
CA ILE A 228 25.63 -1.81 0.48
C ILE A 228 26.52 -2.97 0.95
N LYS A 229 25.95 -3.94 1.70
CA LYS A 229 26.67 -5.14 2.15
C LYS A 229 27.05 -6.09 1.01
N ARG A 230 26.21 -6.18 -0.01
CA ARG A 230 26.39 -7.12 -1.15
C ARG A 230 27.41 -6.63 -2.18
N ASP A 231 27.55 -5.31 -2.35
CA ASP A 231 28.40 -4.74 -3.39
C ASP A 231 29.64 -4.04 -2.82
N ASN A 232 30.83 -4.47 -3.29
CA ASN A 232 32.11 -3.88 -2.92
C ASN A 232 32.54 -2.71 -3.85
N LYS A 233 31.74 -2.35 -4.86
CA LYS A 233 32.11 -1.35 -5.89
C LYS A 233 31.97 0.10 -5.44
N PHE A 234 31.32 0.37 -4.30
CA PHE A 234 31.10 1.73 -3.79
C PHE A 234 32.38 2.31 -3.15
N LYS A 235 33.42 2.59 -3.97
CA LYS A 235 34.70 3.10 -3.50
C LYS A 235 34.75 4.63 -3.40
N GLU A 236 33.96 5.34 -4.22
CA GLU A 236 33.93 6.79 -4.27
C GLU A 236 32.84 7.37 -3.37
N GLY A 237 33.10 8.56 -2.75
CA GLY A 237 32.17 9.21 -1.82
C GLY A 237 30.91 9.82 -2.42
N LYS A 238 30.62 9.60 -3.72
CA LYS A 238 29.44 10.13 -4.44
C LYS A 238 28.27 9.16 -4.54
N ASN A 239 28.28 8.07 -3.78
CA ASN A 239 27.22 7.06 -3.79
C ASN A 239 26.26 7.30 -2.62
N TYR A 240 25.01 7.53 -2.99
CA TYR A 240 23.92 7.78 -2.07
C TYR A 240 22.86 6.68 -2.19
N PHE A 241 22.24 6.33 -1.08
CA PHE A 241 21.11 5.40 -1.01
C PHE A 241 19.95 6.05 -0.30
N ILE A 242 18.75 5.77 -0.74
CA ILE A 242 17.55 6.25 -0.09
C ILE A 242 16.67 5.08 0.36
N ASP A 243 16.38 5.00 1.66
CA ASP A 243 15.32 4.17 2.20
C ASP A 243 14.05 5.04 2.26
N VAL A 244 13.18 4.91 1.24
CA VAL A 244 11.89 5.61 1.21
C VAL A 244 10.94 5.02 2.24
N ARG A 245 9.79 5.66 2.49
CA ARG A 245 8.79 5.16 3.46
C ARG A 245 8.48 3.69 3.25
N GLY A 246 8.52 2.92 4.34
CA GLY A 246 8.26 1.48 4.36
C GLY A 246 9.38 0.61 3.80
N LEU A 247 10.56 1.16 3.47
CA LEU A 247 11.74 0.39 3.07
C LEU A 247 12.91 0.65 4.03
N GLY A 248 13.73 -0.38 4.19
CA GLY A 248 14.98 -0.30 4.94
C GLY A 248 14.82 0.29 6.33
N GLU A 249 15.57 1.34 6.63
CA GLU A 249 15.55 2.01 7.92
C GLU A 249 14.29 2.88 8.14
N SER A 250 13.54 3.16 7.09
CA SER A 250 12.25 3.85 7.15
C SER A 250 11.06 2.91 7.29
N MET A 251 11.32 1.61 7.54
CA MET A 251 10.29 0.61 7.82
C MET A 251 9.98 0.56 9.32
N PRO A 252 8.69 0.45 9.72
CA PRO A 252 8.32 0.25 11.11
C PRO A 252 8.99 -0.99 11.70
N VAL A 253 9.53 -0.86 12.91
CA VAL A 253 10.14 -1.99 13.63
C VAL A 253 9.07 -2.92 14.14
N SER A 254 9.03 -4.15 13.65
CA SER A 254 8.18 -5.21 14.17
C SER A 254 8.91 -6.55 14.18
N LYS A 255 8.61 -7.35 15.20
CA LYS A 255 9.15 -8.73 15.33
C LYS A 255 8.35 -9.75 14.54
N LYS A 256 7.16 -9.40 14.06
CA LYS A 256 6.25 -10.31 13.34
C LYS A 256 5.81 -9.65 12.04
N PHE A 257 6.19 -10.23 10.92
CA PHE A 257 5.74 -9.82 9.60
C PHE A 257 4.80 -10.89 9.04
N PHE A 258 3.62 -10.46 8.61
CA PHE A 258 2.65 -11.36 8.01
C PHE A 258 3.10 -11.77 6.59
N PHE A 259 3.67 -10.81 5.83
CA PHE A 259 4.12 -11.00 4.46
C PHE A 259 5.62 -10.74 4.30
N HIS A 260 6.45 -11.74 4.55
CA HIS A 260 7.88 -11.65 4.25
C HIS A 260 8.14 -11.70 2.74
N PRO A 261 9.14 -10.95 2.21
CA PRO A 261 10.09 -10.11 2.94
C PRO A 261 9.67 -8.64 3.10
N TYR A 262 8.48 -8.26 2.64
CA TYR A 262 8.05 -6.86 2.50
C TYR A 262 7.30 -6.30 3.73
N GLY A 263 7.24 -7.05 4.81
CA GLY A 263 6.74 -6.57 6.11
C GLY A 263 5.29 -6.09 6.08
N TYR A 264 5.06 -4.85 6.47
CA TYR A 264 3.74 -4.21 6.53
C TYR A 264 3.28 -3.56 5.22
N ASP A 265 3.97 -3.77 4.12
CA ASP A 265 3.67 -3.12 2.84
C ASP A 265 2.21 -3.31 2.41
N TYR A 266 1.67 -4.53 2.56
CA TYR A 266 0.27 -4.85 2.30
C TYR A 266 -0.70 -3.98 3.11
N MET A 267 -0.44 -3.80 4.40
CA MET A 267 -1.29 -3.00 5.28
C MET A 267 -1.28 -1.53 4.89
N PHE A 268 -0.10 -0.99 4.60
CA PHE A 268 0.03 0.40 4.17
C PHE A 268 -0.62 0.65 2.81
N ASP A 269 -0.42 -0.24 1.83
CA ASP A 269 -1.09 -0.14 0.53
C ASP A 269 -2.61 -0.12 0.70
N GLY A 270 -3.16 -1.04 1.50
CA GLY A 270 -4.58 -1.08 1.81
C GLY A 270 -5.11 0.19 2.47
N LEU A 271 -4.39 0.73 3.46
CA LEU A 271 -4.75 2.00 4.10
C LEU A 271 -4.73 3.17 3.10
N PHE A 272 -3.70 3.26 2.25
CA PHE A 272 -3.64 4.30 1.23
C PHE A 272 -4.80 4.19 0.22
N ILE A 273 -5.20 2.96 -0.14
CA ILE A 273 -6.39 2.74 -0.98
C ILE A 273 -7.67 3.26 -0.29
N LEU A 274 -7.82 3.05 1.02
CA LEU A 274 -8.97 3.57 1.78
C LEU A 274 -9.00 5.11 1.81
N PHE A 275 -7.85 5.76 1.87
CA PHE A 275 -7.74 7.22 1.80
C PHE A 275 -7.84 7.78 0.37
N GLY A 276 -7.99 6.93 -0.66
CA GLY A 276 -7.99 7.37 -2.05
C GLY A 276 -6.63 7.85 -2.53
N GLU A 277 -5.56 7.44 -1.85
CA GLU A 277 -4.17 7.82 -2.07
C GLU A 277 -3.37 6.71 -2.76
N SER A 278 -2.14 7.00 -3.16
CA SER A 278 -1.21 6.03 -3.76
C SER A 278 0.03 5.84 -2.92
N TYR A 279 0.23 4.64 -2.38
CA TYR A 279 1.44 4.36 -1.60
C TYR A 279 2.71 4.44 -2.46
N LEU A 280 2.66 3.92 -3.71
CA LEU A 280 3.75 4.10 -4.67
C LEU A 280 3.99 5.58 -4.98
N GLY A 281 2.92 6.36 -5.17
CA GLY A 281 3.04 7.79 -5.42
C GLY A 281 3.73 8.54 -4.29
N LYS A 282 3.46 8.16 -3.04
CA LYS A 282 4.15 8.73 -1.87
C LYS A 282 5.64 8.33 -1.82
N ARG A 283 6.00 7.11 -2.24
CA ARG A 283 7.41 6.70 -2.38
C ARG A 283 8.13 7.46 -3.49
N VAL A 284 7.46 7.70 -4.61
CA VAL A 284 7.97 8.57 -5.69
C VAL A 284 8.18 9.99 -5.17
N TYR A 285 7.21 10.54 -4.44
CA TYR A 285 7.29 11.85 -3.81
C TYR A 285 8.46 11.96 -2.82
N ASP A 286 8.73 10.93 -2.02
CA ASP A 286 9.88 10.86 -1.12
C ASP A 286 11.19 11.07 -1.87
N VAL A 287 11.38 10.34 -3.00
CA VAL A 287 12.59 10.50 -3.81
C VAL A 287 12.67 11.89 -4.41
N LEU A 288 11.58 12.39 -5.00
CA LEU A 288 11.54 13.74 -5.60
C LEU A 288 11.88 14.83 -4.56
N SER A 289 11.40 14.68 -3.33
CA SER A 289 11.72 15.59 -2.21
C SER A 289 13.21 15.55 -1.87
N VAL A 290 13.80 14.34 -1.82
CA VAL A 290 15.26 14.19 -1.61
C VAL A 290 16.04 14.78 -2.78
N LEU A 291 15.60 14.62 -4.04
CA LEU A 291 16.24 15.26 -5.20
C LEU A 291 16.21 16.79 -5.07
N LYS A 292 15.13 17.36 -4.57
CA LYS A 292 15.02 18.80 -4.31
C LYS A 292 16.05 19.27 -3.26
N LEU A 293 16.21 18.50 -2.17
CA LEU A 293 17.25 18.76 -1.17
C LEU A 293 18.65 18.69 -1.77
N LEU A 294 18.98 17.61 -2.50
CA LEU A 294 20.29 17.41 -3.10
C LEU A 294 20.62 18.55 -4.10
N ASN A 295 19.64 18.96 -4.90
CA ASN A 295 19.79 20.09 -5.82
C ASN A 295 20.06 21.39 -5.08
N SER A 296 19.35 21.68 -3.98
CA SER A 296 19.61 22.86 -3.14
C SER A 296 21.00 22.89 -2.51
N LYS A 297 21.64 21.72 -2.41
CA LYS A 297 23.02 21.56 -1.91
C LYS A 297 24.08 21.55 -3.04
N GLY A 298 23.68 21.78 -4.29
CA GLY A 298 24.58 21.92 -5.43
C GLY A 298 24.64 20.74 -6.39
N CYS A 299 23.87 19.67 -6.17
CA CYS A 299 23.77 18.58 -7.11
C CYS A 299 23.05 19.02 -8.39
N LYS A 300 23.62 18.75 -9.55
CA LYS A 300 23.06 19.10 -10.87
C LYS A 300 22.73 17.88 -11.72
N ARG A 301 23.38 16.74 -11.47
CA ARG A 301 23.23 15.52 -12.28
C ARG A 301 23.19 14.28 -11.39
N ILE A 302 22.27 13.39 -11.70
CA ILE A 302 22.08 12.16 -10.94
C ILE A 302 22.06 10.96 -11.88
N ASN A 303 22.92 9.98 -11.60
CA ASN A 303 22.83 8.66 -12.16
C ASN A 303 21.96 7.83 -11.20
N LEU A 304 20.76 7.47 -11.63
CA LEU A 304 19.77 6.79 -10.80
C LEU A 304 19.85 5.28 -10.98
N TYR A 305 19.95 4.57 -9.88
CA TYR A 305 19.95 3.11 -9.84
C TYR A 305 18.75 2.61 -9.05
N GLY A 306 18.00 1.66 -9.62
CA GLY A 306 16.85 1.05 -8.94
C GLY A 306 16.91 -0.46 -9.05
N ASN A 307 16.49 -1.14 -7.98
CA ASN A 307 16.39 -2.59 -7.96
C ASN A 307 14.96 -3.01 -7.57
N CYS A 308 14.33 -3.84 -8.39
CA CYS A 308 12.99 -4.38 -8.17
C CYS A 308 11.96 -3.27 -7.86
N GLN A 309 11.45 -3.12 -6.61
CA GLN A 309 10.59 -2.00 -6.21
C GLN A 309 11.25 -0.65 -6.47
N GLY A 310 12.54 -0.52 -6.17
CA GLY A 310 13.31 0.69 -6.42
C GLY A 310 13.41 1.03 -7.91
N ALA A 311 13.40 0.03 -8.80
CA ALA A 311 13.37 0.28 -10.24
C ALA A 311 12.02 0.85 -10.68
N ILE A 312 10.90 0.33 -10.18
CA ILE A 312 9.55 0.85 -10.46
C ILE A 312 9.43 2.31 -9.98
N ILE A 313 9.87 2.60 -8.76
CA ILE A 313 9.92 3.98 -8.22
C ILE A 313 10.78 4.86 -9.15
N GLY A 314 11.96 4.36 -9.54
CA GLY A 314 12.91 5.07 -10.40
C GLY A 314 12.34 5.43 -11.78
N VAL A 315 11.50 4.59 -12.39
CA VAL A 315 10.82 4.88 -13.65
C VAL A 315 9.98 6.15 -13.51
N PHE A 316 9.15 6.24 -12.47
CA PHE A 316 8.30 7.43 -12.25
C PHE A 316 9.10 8.67 -11.84
N VAL A 317 10.11 8.51 -10.99
CA VAL A 317 11.03 9.60 -10.62
C VAL A 317 11.69 10.21 -11.86
N SER A 318 12.15 9.35 -12.78
CA SER A 318 12.81 9.79 -14.01
C SER A 318 11.87 10.54 -14.96
N LEU A 319 10.58 10.27 -14.89
CA LEU A 319 9.58 11.01 -15.66
C LEU A 319 9.41 12.45 -15.16
N PHE A 320 9.54 12.68 -13.84
CA PHE A 320 9.22 13.95 -13.18
C PHE A 320 10.43 14.82 -12.83
N SER A 321 11.68 14.34 -13.01
CA SER A 321 12.87 15.08 -12.63
C SER A 321 13.87 15.25 -13.80
N ASP A 322 14.25 16.50 -14.06
CA ASP A 322 15.29 16.84 -15.05
C ASP A 322 16.71 16.72 -14.50
N LEU A 323 16.87 16.43 -13.21
CA LEU A 323 18.19 16.15 -12.61
C LEU A 323 18.75 14.78 -13.02
N ILE A 324 17.90 13.88 -13.51
CA ILE A 324 18.31 12.52 -13.89
C ILE A 324 19.05 12.57 -15.23
N LYS A 325 20.31 12.14 -15.20
CA LYS A 325 21.18 12.05 -16.37
C LYS A 325 21.13 10.67 -17.03
N SER A 326 21.10 9.62 -16.20
CA SER A 326 21.02 8.22 -16.65
C SER A 326 20.28 7.37 -15.62
N VAL A 327 19.73 6.26 -16.09
CA VAL A 327 19.10 5.26 -15.21
C VAL A 327 19.67 3.88 -15.46
N SER A 328 19.79 3.09 -14.38
CA SER A 328 20.14 1.68 -14.44
C SER A 328 19.19 0.88 -13.55
N PHE A 329 18.28 0.14 -14.19
CA PHE A 329 17.24 -0.61 -13.51
C PHE A 329 17.53 -2.11 -13.56
N LYS A 330 17.51 -2.73 -12.38
CA LYS A 330 17.67 -4.17 -12.21
C LYS A 330 16.36 -4.79 -11.77
N ASN A 331 16.02 -5.96 -12.35
CA ASN A 331 14.76 -6.67 -12.02
C ASN A 331 13.51 -5.79 -12.21
N LEU A 332 13.52 -4.86 -13.15
CA LEU A 332 12.32 -4.11 -13.52
C LEU A 332 11.36 -5.04 -14.26
N PRO A 333 10.05 -5.09 -13.92
CA PRO A 333 9.08 -5.82 -14.71
C PRO A 333 9.03 -5.30 -16.15
N GLU A 334 8.81 -6.21 -17.11
CA GLU A 334 8.64 -5.83 -18.52
C GLU A 334 7.49 -4.85 -18.72
N SER A 335 6.39 -5.06 -17.99
CA SER A 335 5.21 -4.19 -17.99
C SER A 335 4.34 -4.50 -16.77
N PHE A 336 3.43 -3.60 -16.40
CA PHE A 336 2.39 -3.91 -15.42
C PHE A 336 1.43 -4.99 -15.94
N TYR A 337 1.14 -4.97 -17.25
CA TYR A 337 0.31 -5.98 -17.88
C TYR A 337 0.93 -7.38 -17.75
N SER A 338 2.24 -7.54 -17.97
CA SER A 338 2.95 -8.84 -17.85
C SER A 338 2.85 -9.46 -16.45
N LEU A 339 2.63 -8.64 -15.42
CA LEU A 339 2.42 -9.10 -14.06
C LEU A 339 0.99 -9.65 -13.85
N ILE A 340 0.00 -9.13 -14.57
CA ILE A 340 -1.40 -9.60 -14.51
C ILE A 340 -1.56 -10.95 -15.24
N GLU A 341 -0.74 -11.24 -16.24
CA GLU A 341 -0.78 -12.51 -16.97
C GLU A 341 -0.39 -13.73 -16.11
N LYS A 342 0.22 -13.51 -14.98
CA LYS A 342 0.73 -14.56 -14.09
C LYS A 342 -0.27 -14.82 -12.94
N PRO A 343 -0.56 -16.10 -12.63
CA PRO A 343 -1.46 -16.43 -11.51
C PRO A 343 -0.87 -16.04 -10.14
N TYR A 344 0.43 -15.85 -10.08
CA TYR A 344 1.15 -15.49 -8.86
C TYR A 344 2.27 -14.50 -9.15
N VAL A 345 2.29 -13.40 -8.40
CA VAL A 345 3.29 -12.33 -8.49
C VAL A 345 3.99 -12.18 -7.15
N LYS A 346 5.32 -12.10 -7.16
CA LYS A 346 6.12 -11.94 -5.93
C LYS A 346 6.21 -10.49 -5.44
N LEU A 347 5.95 -9.52 -6.31
CA LEU A 347 5.97 -8.11 -5.95
C LEU A 347 4.77 -7.75 -5.09
N PRO A 348 4.92 -6.92 -4.05
CA PRO A 348 3.81 -6.42 -3.26
C PRO A 348 2.87 -5.53 -4.09
N SER A 349 1.58 -5.52 -3.72
CA SER A 349 0.52 -4.77 -4.40
C SER A 349 0.77 -3.27 -4.46
N SER A 350 1.51 -2.74 -3.52
CA SER A 350 1.91 -1.33 -3.46
C SER A 350 2.66 -0.84 -4.70
N ASN A 351 3.27 -1.76 -5.48
CA ASN A 351 4.00 -1.43 -6.70
C ASN A 351 3.12 -1.35 -7.96
N PHE A 352 1.81 -1.57 -7.81
CA PHE A 352 0.83 -1.52 -8.89
C PHE A 352 -0.05 -0.27 -8.77
N PRO A 353 0.24 0.81 -9.52
CA PRO A 353 -0.61 2.00 -9.47
C PRO A 353 -2.02 1.68 -9.94
N LYS A 354 -3.01 1.94 -9.09
CA LYS A 354 -4.41 1.61 -9.40
C LYS A 354 -4.88 2.41 -10.61
N GLY A 355 -5.29 1.68 -11.67
CA GLY A 355 -5.78 2.29 -12.90
C GLY A 355 -4.70 2.72 -13.89
N ILE A 356 -3.41 2.44 -13.66
CA ILE A 356 -2.30 2.87 -14.55
C ILE A 356 -2.49 2.38 -15.99
N LEU A 357 -3.01 1.17 -16.21
CA LEU A 357 -3.22 0.63 -17.55
C LEU A 357 -4.27 1.40 -18.37
N LYS A 358 -5.10 2.22 -17.74
CA LYS A 358 -5.99 3.17 -18.44
C LYS A 358 -5.23 4.34 -19.05
N ILE A 359 -3.99 4.57 -18.61
CA ILE A 359 -3.16 5.72 -18.94
C ILE A 359 -1.97 5.27 -19.79
N THR A 360 -1.18 4.30 -19.29
CA THR A 360 0.11 3.88 -19.84
C THR A 360 0.57 2.54 -19.25
N ASP A 361 1.76 2.09 -19.70
CA ASP A 361 2.49 0.98 -19.09
C ASP A 361 4.01 1.32 -19.06
N ILE A 362 4.81 0.51 -18.37
CA ILE A 362 6.26 0.71 -18.18
C ILE A 362 6.99 0.98 -19.51
N PRO A 363 6.82 0.19 -20.60
CA PRO A 363 7.53 0.42 -21.85
C PRO A 363 7.28 1.82 -22.43
N GLU A 364 6.05 2.29 -22.39
CA GLU A 364 5.69 3.62 -22.91
C GLU A 364 6.32 4.76 -22.10
N ILE A 365 6.42 4.59 -20.77
CA ILE A 365 7.11 5.56 -19.90
C ILE A 365 8.60 5.55 -20.23
N LEU A 366 9.21 4.37 -20.42
CA LEU A 366 10.61 4.23 -20.80
C LEU A 366 10.91 4.87 -22.16
N ASP A 367 10.01 4.75 -23.13
CA ASP A 367 10.13 5.41 -24.42
C ASP A 367 10.14 6.94 -24.30
N VAL A 368 9.33 7.49 -23.39
CA VAL A 368 9.31 8.94 -23.14
C VAL A 368 10.60 9.40 -22.48
N ILE A 369 11.04 8.75 -21.40
CA ILE A 369 12.25 9.15 -20.69
C ILE A 369 13.52 8.89 -21.50
N GLY A 370 13.55 7.86 -22.34
CA GLY A 370 14.67 7.49 -23.21
C GLY A 370 15.00 8.52 -24.30
N LYS A 371 14.11 9.46 -24.58
CA LYS A 371 14.37 10.59 -25.48
C LYS A 371 15.40 11.58 -24.93
N ARG A 372 15.60 11.61 -23.60
CA ARG A 372 16.42 12.60 -22.88
C ARG A 372 17.47 12.02 -21.95
N ILE A 373 17.37 10.76 -21.57
CA ILE A 373 18.29 10.10 -20.64
C ILE A 373 18.71 8.73 -21.14
N GLU A 374 19.93 8.31 -20.76
CA GLU A 374 20.43 6.96 -21.05
C GLU A 374 19.76 5.94 -20.13
N ILE A 375 19.25 4.84 -20.70
CA ILE A 375 18.56 3.77 -19.98
C ILE A 375 19.32 2.47 -20.10
N LYS A 376 19.60 1.82 -18.96
CA LYS A 376 20.12 0.44 -18.87
C LYS A 376 19.17 -0.41 -18.05
N ILE A 377 18.76 -1.58 -18.57
CA ILE A 377 17.90 -2.55 -17.88
C ILE A 377 18.62 -3.90 -17.85
N SER A 378 18.65 -4.55 -16.67
CA SER A 378 19.34 -5.84 -16.46
C SER A 378 18.54 -6.77 -15.52
#